data_a158cd637adf0c8c851c40e7143d43cb
#
_entry.id   a158cd637adf0c8c851c40e7143d43cb
#
_cell.length_a   1.000
_cell.length_b   1.000
_cell.length_c   1.000
_cell.angle_alpha   90.00
_cell.angle_beta   90.00
_cell.angle_gamma   90.00
#
_symmetry.space_group_name_H-M   'P 1'
#
loop_
_entity.id
_entity.type
_entity.pdbx_description
1 polymer ?
#
loop_
_entity_poly.entity_id
_entity_poly.type
_entity_poly.pdbx_seq_one_letter_code
_entity_poly.pdbx_strand_id
1 'polypeptide(L)'
;GYFGHINCSTNFNNVLKKYDVKPRKGWIAINLFFNTAIDANNVASFDEPWSRPGDYVLFRALKDLTCASSACPCDVDPANGWNPTDIFVRTYAKDKKISKGVAFRVNTDSEPKLTQETGFHAKTSKLTKNFINYNGYWLANNYTRYGAVKEYTSCRESAIVTDLSPLRKFEILGPDAENLMQYTLTRNVKKLSAGQVVYSAMCYENGCMIDDGTLMKFGQDNFRWIGGQEYGGEWLKEQAKKKNFKVWVKSSTDQIHNIAVQGPNSRKILEKFVWTPDTQPSIKDLEWFRLTIGRIDSVTGTPIMVSRTGYTGELGFEIWCHPKDAGTVWDKVFESGKEFKISPLGLEALDMVRIEAGLIFYGYEFDDKTDPFEAGIGFTVPLKTKEDDFIGKEELIKRKNNPQKKLVGLELVGHEPAVTGNTVHIGRGQVGVITSGMLSKTLNKNIALCRIDVKHAEIGNEVEVGKMDGHQKRIPAKIVPFPFYDPQKTKVRA
;
A
#
# COMPACT_ATOMS: atom_id res chain seq x y z
N GLY A 1 16.72 0.82 -19.61
CA GLY A 1 18.02 0.87 -18.99
C GLY A 1 19.02 -0.04 -19.69
N TYR A 2 20.15 0.47 -20.04
CA TYR A 2 21.21 -0.30 -20.66
C TYR A 2 21.88 -1.13 -19.56
N PHE A 3 21.74 -2.44 -19.62
CA PHE A 3 22.76 -3.32 -19.07
C PHE A 3 23.96 -3.18 -20.02
N GLY A 4 24.92 -2.31 -19.67
CA GLY A 4 26.16 -2.24 -20.38
C GLY A 4 26.83 -3.62 -20.38
N HIS A 5 27.47 -3.99 -21.44
CA HIS A 5 28.24 -5.24 -21.54
C HIS A 5 29.17 -5.37 -20.34
N ILE A 6 28.79 -6.16 -19.35
CA ILE A 6 29.70 -6.54 -18.29
C ILE A 6 30.58 -7.61 -18.88
N ASN A 7 31.87 -7.28 -19.12
CA ASN A 7 32.85 -8.32 -19.40
C ASN A 7 33.06 -9.14 -18.13
N CYS A 8 32.16 -10.10 -17.93
CA CYS A 8 31.95 -10.77 -16.66
C CYS A 8 33.08 -11.66 -16.24
N SER A 9 33.92 -12.12 -17.15
CA SER A 9 34.91 -13.12 -16.78
C SER A 9 36.07 -12.55 -15.95
N THR A 10 36.61 -11.43 -16.37
CA THR A 10 37.79 -10.85 -15.71
C THR A 10 37.42 -9.91 -14.57
N ASN A 11 36.45 -9.02 -14.80
CA ASN A 11 36.08 -8.02 -13.81
C ASN A 11 35.23 -8.60 -12.66
N PHE A 12 34.32 -9.51 -12.97
CA PHE A 12 33.54 -10.19 -11.95
C PHE A 12 34.42 -11.01 -11.00
N ASN A 13 35.37 -11.78 -11.54
CA ASN A 13 36.32 -12.53 -10.74
C ASN A 13 37.23 -11.63 -9.89
N ASN A 14 37.64 -10.47 -10.40
CA ASN A 14 38.42 -9.50 -9.64
C ASN A 14 37.60 -8.89 -8.49
N VAL A 15 36.34 -8.56 -8.72
CA VAL A 15 35.44 -8.09 -7.65
C VAL A 15 35.25 -9.18 -6.60
N LEU A 16 34.95 -10.40 -6.99
CA LEU A 16 34.80 -11.50 -6.06
C LEU A 16 36.09 -11.80 -5.29
N LYS A 17 37.26 -11.73 -5.96
CA LYS A 17 38.54 -11.90 -5.33
C LYS A 17 38.88 -10.78 -4.33
N LYS A 18 38.58 -9.54 -4.68
CA LYS A 18 38.71 -8.35 -3.79
C LYS A 18 37.92 -8.54 -2.48
N TYR A 19 36.75 -9.13 -2.57
CA TYR A 19 35.88 -9.37 -1.40
C TYR A 19 35.91 -10.82 -0.90
N ASP A 20 36.85 -11.65 -1.39
CA ASP A 20 37.05 -13.03 -0.98
C ASP A 20 35.75 -13.88 -1.08
N VAL A 21 34.99 -13.66 -2.13
CA VAL A 21 33.75 -14.38 -2.43
C VAL A 21 34.02 -15.41 -3.52
N LYS A 22 33.72 -16.67 -3.25
CA LYS A 22 33.79 -17.72 -4.29
C LYS A 22 32.60 -17.62 -5.24
N PRO A 23 32.85 -17.49 -6.56
CA PRO A 23 31.78 -17.48 -7.53
C PRO A 23 30.99 -18.79 -7.50
N ARG A 24 29.68 -18.67 -7.64
CA ARG A 24 28.79 -19.80 -7.82
C ARG A 24 28.16 -19.70 -9.21
N LYS A 25 27.93 -20.83 -9.87
CA LYS A 25 27.23 -20.88 -11.14
C LYS A 25 25.90 -20.12 -11.07
N GLY A 26 25.59 -19.30 -12.04
CA GLY A 26 24.38 -18.49 -12.10
C GLY A 26 24.38 -17.22 -11.23
N TRP A 27 25.53 -16.76 -10.74
CA TRP A 27 25.64 -15.49 -10.02
C TRP A 27 26.36 -14.43 -10.86
N ILE A 28 25.80 -13.23 -10.86
CA ILE A 28 26.35 -12.04 -11.51
C ILE A 28 26.45 -10.93 -10.49
N ALA A 29 27.60 -10.24 -10.41
CA ALA A 29 27.77 -9.05 -9.59
C ALA A 29 27.47 -7.80 -10.41
N ILE A 30 26.59 -6.94 -9.92
CA ILE A 30 26.25 -5.65 -10.54
C ILE A 30 26.41 -4.54 -9.49
N ASN A 31 26.95 -3.42 -9.91
CA ASN A 31 26.99 -2.22 -9.08
C ASN A 31 25.59 -1.64 -8.92
N LEU A 32 25.17 -1.35 -7.70
CA LEU A 32 23.84 -0.81 -7.39
C LEU A 32 23.59 0.61 -7.90
N PHE A 33 24.63 1.35 -8.27
CA PHE A 33 24.51 2.71 -8.76
C PHE A 33 24.36 2.73 -10.28
N PHE A 34 23.14 2.61 -10.73
CA PHE A 34 22.76 2.45 -12.13
C PHE A 34 23.01 3.65 -13.06
N ASN A 35 23.55 4.75 -12.58
CA ASN A 35 23.78 5.95 -13.39
C ASN A 35 25.14 6.00 -14.09
N THR A 36 26.03 5.07 -13.82
CA THR A 36 27.30 4.96 -14.54
C THR A 36 27.32 3.64 -15.30
N ALA A 37 27.53 3.72 -16.60
CA ALA A 37 27.91 2.54 -17.36
C ALA A 37 29.09 1.90 -16.60
N ILE A 38 28.93 0.64 -16.19
CA ILE A 38 30.05 -0.09 -15.62
C ILE A 38 31.06 -0.23 -16.78
N ASP A 39 32.09 0.61 -16.74
CA ASP A 39 33.19 0.47 -17.67
C ASP A 39 33.89 -0.84 -17.35
N ALA A 40 33.75 -1.79 -18.24
CA ALA A 40 34.37 -3.10 -18.12
C ALA A 40 35.89 -3.07 -17.89
N ASN A 41 36.51 -1.97 -18.25
CA ASN A 41 37.97 -1.77 -18.15
C ASN A 41 38.38 -1.00 -16.89
N ASN A 42 37.44 -0.43 -16.15
CA ASN A 42 37.75 0.44 -15.02
C ASN A 42 37.17 -0.09 -13.70
N VAL A 43 37.84 -1.08 -13.13
CA VAL A 43 37.52 -1.62 -11.80
C VAL A 43 37.72 -0.56 -10.69
N ALA A 44 38.46 0.54 -10.95
CA ALA A 44 38.68 1.63 -10.02
C ALA A 44 37.40 2.43 -9.73
N SER A 45 36.39 2.40 -10.61
CA SER A 45 35.10 3.06 -10.36
C SER A 45 34.33 2.50 -9.16
N PHE A 46 34.74 1.37 -8.65
CA PHE A 46 34.18 0.78 -7.44
C PHE A 46 34.68 1.41 -6.13
N ASP A 47 35.69 2.27 -6.20
CA ASP A 47 36.24 3.01 -5.06
C ASP A 47 35.78 4.48 -5.01
N GLU A 48 34.87 4.87 -5.88
CA GLU A 48 34.23 6.20 -5.85
C GLU A 48 33.43 6.42 -4.54
N PRO A 49 33.30 7.68 -4.05
CA PRO A 49 32.68 7.95 -2.74
C PRO A 49 31.26 7.43 -2.54
N TRP A 50 30.56 7.13 -3.62
CA TRP A 50 29.20 6.59 -3.65
C TRP A 50 29.15 5.07 -3.83
N SER A 51 30.28 4.41 -4.10
CA SER A 51 30.40 2.95 -4.14
C SER A 51 31.21 2.48 -2.94
N ARG A 52 30.55 2.14 -1.85
CA ARG A 52 31.21 1.60 -0.65
C ARG A 52 31.42 0.09 -0.80
N PRO A 53 32.47 -0.47 -0.17
CA PRO A 53 32.58 -1.91 -0.03
C PRO A 53 31.31 -2.45 0.65
N GLY A 54 30.60 -3.33 -0.03
CA GLY A 54 29.31 -3.88 0.42
C GLY A 54 28.08 -3.33 -0.29
N ASP A 55 28.23 -2.34 -1.17
CA ASP A 55 27.13 -1.81 -1.99
C ASP A 55 26.89 -2.62 -3.28
N TYR A 56 27.48 -3.84 -3.35
CA TYR A 56 27.30 -4.75 -4.47
C TYR A 56 26.14 -5.68 -4.26
N VAL A 57 25.39 -5.86 -5.33
CA VAL A 57 24.28 -6.80 -5.37
C VAL A 57 24.69 -8.00 -6.21
N LEU A 58 24.51 -9.17 -5.65
CA LEU A 58 24.71 -10.43 -6.36
C LEU A 58 23.34 -10.88 -6.89
N PHE A 59 23.25 -10.96 -8.21
CA PHE A 59 22.07 -11.47 -8.90
C PHE A 59 22.20 -12.97 -9.10
N ARG A 60 21.20 -13.73 -8.71
CA ARG A 60 21.08 -15.12 -9.05
C ARG A 60 20.12 -15.27 -10.22
N ALA A 61 20.59 -15.79 -11.34
CA ALA A 61 19.70 -16.18 -12.42
C ALA A 61 18.85 -17.38 -11.97
N LEU A 62 17.55 -17.36 -12.26
CA LEU A 62 16.64 -18.47 -11.96
C LEU A 62 16.88 -19.70 -12.83
N LYS A 63 17.52 -19.52 -13.96
CA LYS A 63 18.00 -20.60 -14.86
C LYS A 63 19.50 -20.51 -15.01
N ASP A 64 20.13 -21.66 -15.19
CA ASP A 64 21.54 -21.71 -15.56
C ASP A 64 21.74 -20.97 -16.88
N LEU A 65 22.49 -19.89 -16.83
CA LEU A 65 22.93 -19.19 -18.04
C LEU A 65 23.95 -20.07 -18.73
N THR A 66 23.53 -20.74 -19.79
CA THR A 66 24.46 -21.38 -20.71
C THR A 66 24.90 -20.34 -21.71
N CYS A 67 26.16 -19.97 -21.64
CA CYS A 67 26.76 -19.08 -22.61
C CYS A 67 26.95 -19.75 -23.93
N ALA A 68 26.38 -19.20 -24.98
CA ALA A 68 26.58 -19.69 -26.36
C ALA A 68 27.89 -19.23 -26.99
N SER A 69 28.61 -18.28 -26.41
CA SER A 69 29.91 -17.83 -26.90
C SER A 69 30.93 -17.62 -25.81
N SER A 70 32.16 -18.00 -26.08
CA SER A 70 33.31 -17.80 -25.18
C SER A 70 33.67 -16.33 -24.95
N ALA A 71 33.05 -15.41 -25.66
CA ALA A 71 33.42 -13.99 -25.66
C ALA A 71 32.57 -13.14 -24.71
N CYS A 72 31.37 -13.53 -24.35
CA CYS A 72 30.56 -12.78 -23.41
C CYS A 72 29.59 -13.68 -22.61
N PRO A 73 29.98 -14.16 -21.43
CA PRO A 73 29.14 -14.98 -20.59
C PRO A 73 27.93 -14.22 -20.02
N CYS A 74 27.75 -12.98 -20.39
CA CYS A 74 26.67 -12.12 -19.89
C CYS A 74 25.79 -11.55 -21.01
N ASP A 75 25.93 -12.04 -22.23
CA ASP A 75 24.92 -11.80 -23.26
C ASP A 75 23.64 -12.53 -22.85
N VAL A 76 22.84 -11.78 -22.19
CA VAL A 76 21.53 -12.23 -21.76
C VAL A 76 20.61 -12.00 -22.95
N ASP A 77 20.54 -13.00 -23.78
CA ASP A 77 19.59 -13.03 -24.88
C ASP A 77 18.24 -13.52 -24.33
N PRO A 78 17.17 -12.70 -24.38
CA PRO A 78 15.83 -13.14 -24.03
C PRO A 78 15.39 -14.41 -24.77
N ALA A 79 15.91 -14.64 -25.96
CA ALA A 79 15.66 -15.85 -26.76
C ALA A 79 16.21 -17.12 -26.10
N ASN A 80 17.21 -17.03 -25.23
CA ASN A 80 17.78 -18.14 -24.47
C ASN A 80 17.09 -18.40 -23.11
N GLY A 81 15.93 -17.79 -22.90
CA GLY A 81 15.07 -18.08 -21.77
C GLY A 81 15.46 -17.37 -20.47
N TRP A 82 16.29 -16.35 -20.54
CA TRP A 82 16.55 -15.46 -19.45
C TRP A 82 15.65 -14.22 -19.54
N ASN A 83 14.91 -13.97 -18.48
CA ASN A 83 14.09 -12.78 -18.36
C ASN A 83 14.68 -11.88 -17.25
N PRO A 84 15.03 -10.63 -17.55
CA PRO A 84 15.53 -9.69 -16.53
C PRO A 84 14.61 -9.56 -15.32
N THR A 85 13.32 -9.78 -15.46
CA THR A 85 12.35 -9.78 -14.36
C THR A 85 12.49 -10.96 -13.41
N ASP A 86 13.23 -12.00 -13.81
CA ASP A 86 13.42 -13.20 -13.01
C ASP A 86 14.74 -13.20 -12.22
N ILE A 87 15.41 -12.06 -12.14
CA ILE A 87 16.63 -11.89 -11.36
C ILE A 87 16.28 -11.61 -9.89
N PHE A 88 16.80 -12.44 -9.01
CA PHE A 88 16.77 -12.17 -7.57
C PHE A 88 18.06 -11.48 -7.13
N VAL A 89 17.89 -10.34 -6.47
CA VAL A 89 18.99 -9.58 -5.91
C VAL A 89 19.19 -9.97 -4.44
N ARG A 90 20.41 -10.27 -4.04
CA ARG A 90 20.79 -10.42 -2.63
C ARG A 90 21.87 -9.42 -2.31
N THR A 91 21.69 -8.66 -1.24
CA THR A 91 22.70 -7.75 -0.73
C THR A 91 23.86 -8.51 -0.13
N TYR A 92 25.05 -8.01 -0.38
CA TYR A 92 26.27 -8.50 0.22
C TYR A 92 26.60 -7.66 1.45
N ALA A 93 26.75 -8.29 2.60
CA ALA A 93 27.07 -7.59 3.85
C ALA A 93 28.57 -7.29 3.98
N LYS A 94 28.91 -6.24 4.75
CA LYS A 94 30.31 -5.80 5.00
C LYS A 94 31.22 -6.90 5.57
N ASP A 95 30.65 -7.88 6.24
CA ASP A 95 31.34 -9.04 6.80
C ASP A 95 31.58 -10.16 5.78
N LYS A 96 31.37 -9.89 4.50
CA LYS A 96 31.48 -10.83 3.38
C LYS A 96 30.50 -12.00 3.41
N LYS A 97 29.47 -11.90 4.25
CA LYS A 97 28.35 -12.86 4.25
C LYS A 97 27.21 -12.33 3.40
N ILE A 98 26.61 -13.20 2.60
CA ILE A 98 25.36 -12.85 1.91
C ILE A 98 24.29 -12.77 2.98
N SER A 99 23.78 -11.57 3.24
CA SER A 99 22.68 -11.43 4.18
C SER A 99 21.45 -12.19 3.62
N LYS A 100 20.76 -12.91 4.49
CA LYS A 100 19.44 -13.48 4.18
C LYS A 100 18.42 -12.35 4.19
N GLY A 101 18.66 -11.33 3.38
CA GLY A 101 17.76 -10.19 3.21
C GLY A 101 16.56 -10.56 2.36
N VAL A 102 15.62 -9.62 2.29
CA VAL A 102 14.48 -9.67 1.38
C VAL A 102 14.99 -9.80 -0.05
N ALA A 103 14.41 -10.71 -0.82
CA ALA A 103 14.74 -10.82 -2.23
C ALA A 103 14.15 -9.64 -3.02
N PHE A 104 14.91 -9.09 -3.94
CA PHE A 104 14.49 -8.01 -4.81
C PHE A 104 14.38 -8.54 -6.25
N ARG A 105 13.43 -8.00 -7.01
CA ARG A 105 13.35 -8.17 -8.46
C ARG A 105 13.68 -6.85 -9.15
N VAL A 106 14.30 -6.92 -10.31
CA VAL A 106 14.51 -5.74 -11.15
C VAL A 106 13.23 -5.52 -11.96
N ASN A 107 12.66 -4.32 -11.83
CA ASN A 107 11.58 -3.88 -12.71
C ASN A 107 12.17 -3.45 -14.06
N THR A 108 11.58 -3.91 -15.16
CA THR A 108 12.01 -3.58 -16.54
C THR A 108 11.35 -2.33 -17.12
N ASP A 109 10.60 -1.56 -16.33
CA ASP A 109 10.05 -0.28 -16.76
C ASP A 109 11.17 0.74 -17.07
N SER A 110 10.83 1.86 -17.68
CA SER A 110 11.75 2.89 -18.18
C SER A 110 12.82 3.37 -17.20
N GLU A 111 12.58 3.21 -15.90
CA GLU A 111 13.58 3.37 -14.84
C GLU A 111 13.64 2.08 -14.03
N PRO A 112 14.71 1.28 -14.14
CA PRO A 112 14.85 0.05 -13.36
C PRO A 112 14.89 0.37 -11.85
N LYS A 113 13.88 -0.10 -11.14
CA LYS A 113 13.78 0.00 -9.68
C LYS A 113 13.90 -1.38 -9.06
N LEU A 114 14.63 -1.47 -7.98
CA LEU A 114 14.63 -2.69 -7.15
C LEU A 114 13.31 -2.80 -6.43
N THR A 115 12.55 -3.86 -6.68
CA THR A 115 11.24 -4.09 -6.08
C THR A 115 11.31 -5.31 -5.17
N GLN A 116 10.89 -5.13 -3.93
CA GLN A 116 10.91 -6.16 -2.89
C GLN A 116 9.76 -7.16 -3.05
N GLU A 117 9.98 -8.36 -2.55
CA GLU A 117 8.92 -9.35 -2.33
C GLU A 117 8.40 -9.24 -0.90
N THR A 118 7.08 -9.28 -0.74
CA THR A 118 6.49 -9.38 0.60
C THR A 118 6.73 -10.77 1.19
N GLY A 119 6.54 -10.93 2.49
CA GLY A 119 6.57 -12.25 3.12
C GLY A 119 5.53 -13.23 2.55
N PHE A 120 4.45 -12.71 1.97
CA PHE A 120 3.39 -13.49 1.32
C PHE A 120 3.69 -13.84 -0.13
N HIS A 121 4.70 -13.23 -0.76
CA HIS A 121 4.99 -13.38 -2.18
C HIS A 121 5.21 -14.86 -2.59
N ALA A 122 5.86 -15.65 -1.75
CA ALA A 122 6.06 -17.08 -2.01
C ALA A 122 4.74 -17.87 -2.13
N LYS A 123 3.63 -17.35 -1.58
CA LYS A 123 2.29 -17.92 -1.70
C LYS A 123 1.52 -17.32 -2.88
N THR A 124 1.50 -15.99 -2.98
CA THR A 124 0.78 -15.28 -4.04
C THR A 124 1.33 -15.58 -5.43
N SER A 125 2.65 -15.73 -5.58
CA SER A 125 3.31 -16.05 -6.85
C SER A 125 3.02 -17.46 -7.39
N LYS A 126 2.47 -18.35 -6.57
CA LYS A 126 1.94 -19.65 -7.03
C LYS A 126 0.57 -19.53 -7.68
N LEU A 127 -0.15 -18.46 -7.37
CA LEU A 127 -1.54 -18.25 -7.81
C LEU A 127 -1.64 -17.31 -9.00
N THR A 128 -0.65 -16.43 -9.20
CA THR A 128 -0.60 -15.50 -10.33
C THR A 128 0.84 -15.14 -10.70
N LYS A 129 1.01 -14.61 -11.91
CA LYS A 129 2.24 -13.95 -12.37
C LYS A 129 2.01 -12.47 -12.67
N ASN A 130 0.78 -12.00 -12.54
CA ASN A 130 0.40 -10.61 -12.77
C ASN A 130 0.65 -9.78 -11.51
N PHE A 131 1.84 -9.19 -11.43
CA PHE A 131 2.28 -8.36 -10.33
C PHE A 131 2.57 -6.95 -10.80
N ILE A 132 2.31 -5.98 -9.95
CA ILE A 132 2.72 -4.58 -10.13
C ILE A 132 3.59 -4.12 -8.97
N ASN A 133 4.40 -3.11 -9.21
CA ASN A 133 5.14 -2.43 -8.16
C ASN A 133 4.20 -1.50 -7.40
N TYR A 134 4.04 -1.74 -6.10
CA TYR A 134 3.31 -0.88 -5.19
C TYR A 134 4.19 -0.53 -3.99
N ASN A 135 4.53 0.74 -3.83
CA ASN A 135 5.43 1.21 -2.75
C ASN A 135 6.75 0.44 -2.65
N GLY A 136 7.32 0.03 -3.76
CA GLY A 136 8.58 -0.72 -3.79
C GLY A 136 8.45 -2.22 -3.55
N TYR A 137 7.22 -2.76 -3.53
CA TYR A 137 6.95 -4.19 -3.39
C TYR A 137 6.14 -4.74 -4.55
N TRP A 138 6.35 -6.02 -4.86
CA TRP A 138 5.54 -6.76 -5.82
C TRP A 138 4.23 -7.18 -5.17
N LEU A 139 3.12 -6.59 -5.60
CA LEU A 139 1.77 -7.01 -5.25
C LEU A 139 1.03 -7.60 -6.44
N ALA A 140 0.21 -8.60 -6.19
CA ALA A 140 -0.67 -9.18 -7.21
C ALA A 140 -1.68 -8.12 -7.68
N ASN A 141 -1.71 -7.86 -9.01
CA ASN A 141 -2.73 -7.01 -9.61
C ASN A 141 -4.08 -7.73 -9.69
N ASN A 142 -4.05 -8.98 -10.13
CA ASN A 142 -5.18 -9.91 -10.06
C ASN A 142 -4.67 -11.36 -10.04
N TYR A 143 -5.54 -12.31 -9.77
CA TYR A 143 -5.19 -13.73 -9.71
C TYR A 143 -5.74 -14.49 -10.92
N THR A 144 -4.86 -15.10 -11.70
CA THR A 144 -5.13 -15.66 -13.04
C THR A 144 -6.32 -16.60 -13.11
N ARG A 145 -6.57 -17.40 -12.05
CA ARG A 145 -7.69 -18.36 -12.02
C ARG A 145 -9.02 -17.74 -11.57
N TYR A 146 -8.97 -16.53 -11.03
CA TYR A 146 -10.12 -15.83 -10.47
C TYR A 146 -10.54 -14.68 -11.38
N GLY A 147 -9.64 -13.74 -11.63
CA GLY A 147 -9.90 -12.49 -12.31
C GLY A 147 -10.63 -11.48 -11.42
N ALA A 148 -10.46 -10.20 -11.70
CA ALA A 148 -10.91 -9.11 -10.84
C ALA A 148 -12.41 -9.18 -10.49
N VAL A 149 -13.26 -9.57 -11.43
CA VAL A 149 -14.73 -9.67 -11.20
C VAL A 149 -15.08 -10.75 -10.18
N LYS A 150 -14.44 -11.93 -10.26
CA LYS A 150 -14.70 -13.01 -9.31
C LYS A 150 -14.12 -12.70 -7.93
N GLU A 151 -12.94 -12.11 -7.89
CA GLU A 151 -12.30 -11.64 -6.65
C GLU A 151 -13.20 -10.60 -5.95
N TYR A 152 -13.69 -9.62 -6.69
CA TYR A 152 -14.65 -8.64 -6.23
C TYR A 152 -15.95 -9.30 -5.68
N THR A 153 -16.54 -10.21 -6.44
CA THR A 153 -17.77 -10.91 -6.02
C THR A 153 -17.54 -11.71 -4.74
N SER A 154 -16.39 -12.39 -4.64
CA SER A 154 -16.03 -13.13 -3.43
C SER A 154 -15.92 -12.23 -2.19
N CYS A 155 -15.45 -10.99 -2.35
CA CYS A 155 -15.41 -10.00 -1.28
C CYS A 155 -16.83 -9.67 -0.77
N ARG A 156 -17.79 -9.50 -1.68
CA ARG A 156 -19.17 -9.12 -1.34
C ARG A 156 -20.00 -10.29 -0.78
N GLU A 157 -19.78 -11.49 -1.25
CA GLU A 157 -20.64 -12.65 -0.97
C GLU A 157 -20.05 -13.63 0.04
N SER A 158 -18.73 -13.65 0.21
CA SER A 158 -18.08 -14.65 1.04
C SER A 158 -16.93 -14.09 1.88
N ALA A 159 -15.70 -14.28 1.42
CA ALA A 159 -14.51 -13.72 2.02
C ALA A 159 -13.35 -13.70 1.04
N ILE A 160 -12.45 -12.73 1.23
CA ILE A 160 -11.20 -12.60 0.49
C ILE A 160 -10.01 -12.43 1.43
N VAL A 161 -8.82 -12.65 0.86
CA VAL A 161 -7.57 -12.26 1.47
C VAL A 161 -6.75 -11.44 0.48
N THR A 162 -6.24 -10.29 0.93
CA THR A 162 -5.38 -9.42 0.13
C THR A 162 -4.13 -9.02 0.91
N ASP A 163 -3.00 -8.96 0.21
CA ASP A 163 -1.72 -8.54 0.78
C ASP A 163 -1.63 -7.01 0.80
N LEU A 164 -1.47 -6.43 1.99
CA LEU A 164 -1.32 -4.99 2.23
C LEU A 164 0.03 -4.63 2.85
N SER A 165 0.99 -5.56 2.79
CA SER A 165 2.31 -5.39 3.42
C SER A 165 3.07 -4.13 3.01
N PRO A 166 2.93 -3.58 1.79
CA PRO A 166 3.63 -2.36 1.39
C PRO A 166 3.12 -1.06 2.01
N LEU A 167 2.00 -1.05 2.72
CA LEU A 167 1.60 0.11 3.50
C LEU A 167 2.72 0.49 4.46
N ARG A 168 3.04 1.78 4.53
CA ARG A 168 4.11 2.29 5.39
C ARG A 168 3.71 2.20 6.85
N LYS A 169 4.60 1.69 7.66
CA LYS A 169 4.40 1.49 9.10
C LYS A 169 5.51 2.18 9.86
N PHE A 170 5.13 3.07 10.74
CA PHE A 170 6.07 3.79 11.59
C PHE A 170 5.71 3.55 13.06
N GLU A 171 6.70 3.09 13.82
CA GLU A 171 6.62 2.99 15.28
C GLU A 171 6.99 4.35 15.89
N ILE A 172 6.14 4.85 16.76
CA ILE A 172 6.36 6.09 17.51
C ILE A 172 6.41 5.73 18.98
N LEU A 173 7.62 5.82 19.56
CA LEU A 173 7.92 5.34 20.90
C LEU A 173 8.57 6.44 21.72
N GLY A 174 8.16 6.57 22.98
CA GLY A 174 8.78 7.47 23.92
C GLY A 174 7.79 8.33 24.70
N PRO A 175 8.25 9.03 25.76
CA PRO A 175 7.37 9.76 26.68
C PRO A 175 6.53 10.86 26.01
N ASP A 176 6.97 11.40 24.87
CA ASP A 176 6.23 12.41 24.11
C ASP A 176 5.51 11.84 22.87
N ALA A 177 5.37 10.52 22.76
CA ALA A 177 4.74 9.88 21.58
C ALA A 177 3.28 10.36 21.40
N GLU A 178 2.49 10.42 22.46
CA GLU A 178 1.12 10.94 22.40
C GLU A 178 1.09 12.42 22.00
N ASN A 179 2.01 13.23 22.53
CA ASN A 179 2.10 14.66 22.19
C ASN A 179 2.45 14.87 20.71
N LEU A 180 3.40 14.09 20.19
CA LEU A 180 3.75 14.13 18.76
C LEU A 180 2.55 13.76 17.89
N MET A 181 1.87 12.65 18.18
CA MET A 181 0.74 12.21 17.39
C MET A 181 -0.46 13.16 17.52
N GLN A 182 -0.68 13.74 18.71
CA GLN A 182 -1.70 14.77 18.94
C GLN A 182 -1.42 16.04 18.12
N TYR A 183 -0.15 16.41 17.96
CA TYR A 183 0.27 17.60 17.23
C TYR A 183 0.26 17.40 15.70
N THR A 184 0.62 16.21 15.21
CA THR A 184 0.80 15.94 13.77
C THR A 184 -0.44 15.42 13.06
N LEU A 185 -1.40 14.84 13.77
CA LEU A 185 -2.62 14.29 13.19
C LEU A 185 -3.83 15.18 13.46
N THR A 186 -4.81 15.15 12.58
CA THR A 186 -6.04 15.93 12.75
C THR A 186 -6.95 15.39 13.86
N ARG A 187 -6.96 14.08 14.12
CA ARG A 187 -7.77 13.44 15.16
C ARG A 187 -7.30 13.77 16.58
N ASN A 188 -8.22 13.71 17.53
CA ASN A 188 -7.88 13.87 18.94
C ASN A 188 -7.33 12.55 19.51
N VAL A 189 -5.99 12.42 19.49
CA VAL A 189 -5.26 11.21 19.89
C VAL A 189 -5.35 10.96 21.40
N LYS A 190 -5.42 12.00 22.21
CA LYS A 190 -5.53 11.90 23.68
C LYS A 190 -6.82 11.20 24.14
N LYS A 191 -7.85 11.18 23.29
CA LYS A 191 -9.12 10.48 23.58
C LYS A 191 -9.08 8.98 23.28
N LEU A 192 -8.01 8.48 22.70
CA LEU A 192 -7.90 7.06 22.37
C LEU A 192 -7.51 6.25 23.61
N SER A 193 -8.13 5.11 23.78
CA SER A 193 -7.70 4.08 24.73
C SER A 193 -6.68 3.12 24.11
N ALA A 194 -5.89 2.43 24.92
CA ALA A 194 -5.03 1.35 24.43
C ALA A 194 -5.87 0.29 23.69
N GLY A 195 -5.31 -0.29 22.64
CA GLY A 195 -6.01 -1.20 21.73
C GLY A 195 -6.96 -0.54 20.73
N GLN A 196 -7.08 0.79 20.75
CA GLN A 196 -7.91 1.52 19.79
C GLN A 196 -7.12 1.88 18.52
N VAL A 197 -7.81 1.83 17.40
CA VAL A 197 -7.35 2.30 16.09
C VAL A 197 -8.19 3.51 15.70
N VAL A 198 -7.59 4.49 15.01
CA VAL A 198 -8.33 5.63 14.48
C VAL A 198 -7.83 6.01 13.10
N TYR A 199 -8.75 6.32 12.19
CA TYR A 199 -8.42 6.89 10.89
C TYR A 199 -8.27 8.40 11.00
N SER A 200 -7.19 8.95 10.43
CA SER A 200 -6.85 10.37 10.51
C SER A 200 -6.20 10.87 9.24
N ALA A 201 -6.27 12.17 9.01
CA ALA A 201 -5.40 12.86 8.07
C ALA A 201 -4.13 13.37 8.80
N MET A 202 -3.04 13.45 8.05
CA MET A 202 -1.80 14.14 8.36
C MET A 202 -1.65 15.30 7.37
N CYS A 203 -1.47 16.53 7.87
CA CYS A 203 -1.49 17.72 7.03
C CYS A 203 -0.21 18.54 7.16
N TYR A 204 0.07 19.32 6.12
CA TYR A 204 1.01 20.46 6.16
C TYR A 204 0.41 21.63 6.94
N GLU A 205 1.24 22.63 7.20
CA GLU A 205 0.83 23.88 7.85
C GLU A 205 -0.25 24.64 7.05
N ASN A 206 -0.28 24.50 5.72
CA ASN A 206 -1.30 25.09 4.84
C ASN A 206 -2.62 24.33 4.80
N GLY A 207 -2.78 23.27 5.61
CA GLY A 207 -3.98 22.46 5.68
C GLY A 207 -4.17 21.40 4.60
N CYS A 208 -3.26 21.32 3.60
CA CYS A 208 -3.29 20.25 2.61
C CYS A 208 -2.73 18.95 3.19
N MET A 209 -3.16 17.82 2.65
CA MET A 209 -2.82 16.49 3.16
C MET A 209 -1.42 16.05 2.72
N ILE A 210 -0.66 15.54 3.68
CA ILE A 210 0.56 14.77 3.41
C ILE A 210 0.18 13.32 3.12
N ASP A 211 -0.72 12.78 3.94
CA ASP A 211 -1.16 11.38 3.89
C ASP A 211 -2.49 11.21 4.64
N ASP A 212 -3.14 10.10 4.41
CA ASP A 212 -4.19 9.56 5.25
C ASP A 212 -3.76 8.20 5.80
N GLY A 213 -4.31 7.81 6.93
CA GLY A 213 -3.93 6.52 7.48
C GLY A 213 -4.61 6.18 8.79
N THR A 214 -4.17 5.07 9.36
CA THR A 214 -4.66 4.61 10.66
C THR A 214 -3.57 4.72 11.72
N LEU A 215 -3.95 5.24 12.87
CA LEU A 215 -3.12 5.26 14.07
C LEU A 215 -3.59 4.17 15.03
N MET A 216 -2.70 3.28 15.40
CA MET A 216 -2.89 2.29 16.46
C MET A 216 -2.28 2.78 17.77
N LYS A 217 -3.04 2.74 18.85
CA LYS A 217 -2.54 3.06 20.20
C LYS A 217 -2.32 1.78 21.00
N PHE A 218 -1.06 1.47 21.32
CA PHE A 218 -0.70 0.33 22.18
C PHE A 218 -0.59 0.74 23.65
N GLY A 219 -0.18 1.97 23.90
CA GLY A 219 -0.01 2.57 25.22
C GLY A 219 0.11 4.10 25.12
N GLN A 220 0.40 4.77 26.22
CA GLN A 220 0.56 6.22 26.23
C GLN A 220 1.82 6.67 25.47
N ASP A 221 2.85 5.85 25.46
CA ASP A 221 4.17 6.07 24.88
C ASP A 221 4.46 5.19 23.66
N ASN A 222 3.44 4.50 23.15
CA ASN A 222 3.61 3.51 22.08
C ASN A 222 2.46 3.56 21.06
N PHE A 223 2.79 3.99 19.83
CA PHE A 223 1.86 4.10 18.73
C PHE A 223 2.45 3.53 17.45
N ARG A 224 1.58 3.13 16.51
CA ARG A 224 1.95 2.81 15.14
C ARG A 224 1.09 3.61 14.18
N TRP A 225 1.74 4.37 13.30
CA TRP A 225 1.10 5.00 12.15
C TRP A 225 1.21 4.08 10.94
N ILE A 226 0.08 3.86 10.27
CA ILE A 226 0.02 3.13 9.01
C ILE A 226 -0.52 4.09 7.95
N GLY A 227 0.28 4.41 6.95
CA GLY A 227 -0.07 5.33 5.87
C GLY A 227 0.39 4.83 4.50
N GLY A 228 0.11 5.61 3.47
CA GLY A 228 0.50 5.32 2.10
C GLY A 228 1.90 5.82 1.73
N GLN A 229 2.39 6.86 2.42
CA GLN A 229 3.57 7.62 2.01
C GLN A 229 4.76 7.44 2.96
N GLU A 230 5.96 7.21 2.39
CA GLU A 230 7.19 7.16 3.18
C GLU A 230 7.49 8.51 3.86
N TYR A 231 7.14 9.61 3.20
CA TYR A 231 7.37 10.95 3.73
C TYR A 231 6.66 11.21 5.06
N GLY A 232 5.55 10.52 5.35
CA GLY A 232 4.89 10.63 6.65
C GLY A 232 5.82 10.35 7.83
N GLY A 233 6.71 9.37 7.69
CA GLY A 233 7.72 9.06 8.72
C GLY A 233 8.77 10.15 8.88
N GLU A 234 9.25 10.72 7.78
CA GLU A 234 10.21 11.83 7.82
C GLU A 234 9.54 13.09 8.42
N TRP A 235 8.31 13.39 8.03
CA TRP A 235 7.52 14.47 8.62
C TRP A 235 7.40 14.35 10.13
N LEU A 236 7.09 13.16 10.64
CA LEU A 236 7.01 12.90 12.09
C LEU A 236 8.35 13.16 12.79
N LYS A 237 9.48 12.74 12.21
CA LYS A 237 10.83 13.02 12.74
C LYS A 237 11.14 14.52 12.76
N GLU A 238 10.81 15.23 11.68
CA GLU A 238 11.01 16.68 11.59
C GLU A 238 10.20 17.41 12.65
N GLN A 239 8.94 17.08 12.84
CA GLN A 239 8.09 17.74 13.83
C GLN A 239 8.53 17.41 15.27
N ALA A 240 8.93 16.16 15.52
CA ALA A 240 9.53 15.77 16.81
C ALA A 240 10.77 16.62 17.15
N LYS A 241 11.64 16.82 16.17
CA LYS A 241 12.83 17.66 16.32
C LYS A 241 12.47 19.14 16.55
N LYS A 242 11.55 19.71 15.75
CA LYS A 242 11.08 21.11 15.87
C LYS A 242 10.49 21.40 17.26
N LYS A 243 9.78 20.46 17.84
CA LYS A 243 9.12 20.57 19.15
C LYS A 243 9.98 20.05 20.31
N ASN A 244 11.18 19.55 20.03
CA ASN A 244 12.06 18.92 21.02
C ASN A 244 11.38 17.79 21.80
N PHE A 245 10.53 16.99 21.12
CA PHE A 245 9.86 15.84 21.74
C PHE A 245 10.82 14.66 21.91
N LYS A 246 10.74 14.01 23.04
CA LYS A 246 11.51 12.80 23.37
C LYS A 246 10.81 11.56 22.82
N VAL A 247 11.03 11.31 21.54
CA VAL A 247 10.42 10.17 20.81
C VAL A 247 11.39 9.55 19.83
N TRP A 248 11.18 8.29 19.55
CA TRP A 248 11.75 7.58 18.39
C TRP A 248 10.67 7.36 17.35
N VAL A 249 10.96 7.71 16.11
CA VAL A 249 10.15 7.38 14.94
C VAL A 249 10.97 6.44 14.06
N LYS A 250 10.52 5.20 13.92
CA LYS A 250 11.22 4.15 13.18
C LYS A 250 10.28 3.48 12.20
N SER A 251 10.72 3.32 10.94
CA SER A 251 9.99 2.47 9.99
C SER A 251 10.07 1.01 10.41
N SER A 252 8.93 0.34 10.42
CA SER A 252 8.78 -1.10 10.65
C SER A 252 8.16 -1.82 9.44
N THR A 253 8.07 -1.15 8.29
CA THR A 253 7.44 -1.67 7.07
C THR A 253 8.00 -3.04 6.68
N ASP A 254 9.33 -3.21 6.72
CA ASP A 254 10.00 -4.46 6.34
C ASP A 254 9.94 -5.55 7.44
N GLN A 255 9.48 -5.20 8.64
CA GLN A 255 9.45 -6.10 9.80
C GLN A 255 8.05 -6.57 10.15
N ILE A 256 7.04 -5.85 9.69
CA ILE A 256 5.63 -6.13 9.97
C ILE A 256 4.87 -6.12 8.65
N HIS A 257 4.48 -7.31 8.22
CA HIS A 257 3.65 -7.51 7.05
C HIS A 257 2.22 -7.79 7.47
N ASN A 258 1.26 -7.48 6.61
CA ASN A 258 -0.14 -7.70 6.91
C ASN A 258 -0.95 -8.13 5.69
N ILE A 259 -1.94 -8.97 5.96
CA ILE A 259 -3.01 -9.30 5.03
C ILE A 259 -4.34 -8.86 5.60
N ALA A 260 -5.25 -8.46 4.73
CA ALA A 260 -6.64 -8.20 5.09
C ALA A 260 -7.52 -9.38 4.72
N VAL A 261 -8.30 -9.88 5.67
CA VAL A 261 -9.35 -10.90 5.48
C VAL A 261 -10.68 -10.18 5.58
N GLN A 262 -11.38 -10.05 4.46
CA GLN A 262 -12.55 -9.19 4.32
C GLN A 262 -13.74 -9.95 3.72
N GLY A 263 -14.94 -9.55 4.05
CA GLY A 263 -16.18 -10.14 3.57
C GLY A 263 -17.04 -10.70 4.71
N PRO A 264 -18.31 -11.06 4.43
CA PRO A 264 -19.29 -11.44 5.46
C PRO A 264 -18.89 -12.66 6.32
N ASN A 265 -18.01 -13.54 5.82
CA ASN A 265 -17.53 -14.71 6.56
C ASN A 265 -16.16 -14.50 7.22
N SER A 266 -15.56 -13.31 7.12
CA SER A 266 -14.21 -13.05 7.66
C SER A 266 -14.09 -13.36 9.15
N ARG A 267 -15.06 -12.97 9.98
CA ARG A 267 -15.07 -13.27 11.43
C ARG A 267 -15.07 -14.77 11.69
N LYS A 268 -15.96 -15.52 11.05
CA LYS A 268 -16.06 -16.98 11.20
C LYS A 268 -14.75 -17.70 10.84
N ILE A 269 -14.01 -17.16 9.85
CA ILE A 269 -12.71 -17.72 9.44
C ILE A 269 -11.68 -17.50 10.55
N LEU A 270 -11.58 -16.26 11.09
CA LEU A 270 -10.59 -15.94 12.10
C LEU A 270 -10.88 -16.62 13.45
N GLU A 271 -12.15 -16.75 13.83
CA GLU A 271 -12.56 -17.45 15.06
C GLU A 271 -12.08 -18.89 15.14
N LYS A 272 -11.81 -19.54 14.00
CA LYS A 272 -11.34 -20.92 13.96
C LYS A 272 -9.90 -21.10 14.40
N PHE A 273 -9.08 -20.06 14.32
CA PHE A 273 -7.63 -20.22 14.53
C PHE A 273 -6.97 -19.11 15.34
N VAL A 274 -7.63 -18.00 15.59
CA VAL A 274 -7.03 -16.94 16.40
C VAL A 274 -7.31 -17.19 17.87
N TRP A 275 -6.25 -17.54 18.58
CA TRP A 275 -6.26 -17.63 20.04
C TRP A 275 -5.84 -16.28 20.63
N THR A 276 -6.56 -15.82 21.64
CA THR A 276 -6.23 -14.62 22.42
C THR A 276 -6.22 -14.95 23.93
N PRO A 277 -5.32 -14.35 24.71
CA PRO A 277 -5.39 -14.47 26.17
C PRO A 277 -6.61 -13.73 26.73
N ASP A 278 -7.07 -14.10 27.91
CA ASP A 278 -8.26 -13.49 28.58
C ASP A 278 -8.14 -11.98 28.79
N THR A 279 -6.93 -11.44 28.77
CA THR A 279 -6.64 -9.99 28.86
C THR A 279 -6.83 -9.23 27.55
N GLN A 280 -7.13 -9.93 26.45
CA GLN A 280 -7.33 -9.37 25.12
C GLN A 280 -8.72 -9.74 24.61
N PRO A 281 -9.38 -8.87 23.82
CA PRO A 281 -10.66 -9.24 23.21
C PRO A 281 -10.49 -10.41 22.24
N SER A 282 -11.43 -11.36 22.29
CA SER A 282 -11.52 -12.41 21.28
C SER A 282 -11.93 -11.83 19.91
N ILE A 283 -11.77 -12.60 18.83
CA ILE A 283 -12.24 -12.16 17.50
C ILE A 283 -13.74 -11.89 17.49
N LYS A 284 -14.52 -12.66 18.27
CA LYS A 284 -15.96 -12.47 18.41
C LYS A 284 -16.29 -11.11 19.03
N ASP A 285 -15.53 -10.70 20.06
CA ASP A 285 -15.78 -9.52 20.87
C ASP A 285 -14.98 -8.30 20.37
N LEU A 286 -14.11 -8.48 19.38
CA LEU A 286 -13.29 -7.39 18.85
C LEU A 286 -14.17 -6.36 18.14
N GLU A 287 -14.25 -5.16 18.69
CA GLU A 287 -15.05 -4.07 18.17
C GLU A 287 -14.41 -3.41 16.94
N TRP A 288 -15.23 -2.72 16.17
CA TRP A 288 -14.78 -1.96 15.00
C TRP A 288 -13.75 -0.89 15.39
N PHE A 289 -12.65 -0.81 14.64
CA PHE A 289 -11.49 0.05 14.94
C PHE A 289 -10.83 -0.26 16.29
N ARG A 290 -10.77 -1.55 16.62
CA ARG A 290 -9.98 -2.10 17.74
C ARG A 290 -8.97 -3.12 17.23
N LEU A 291 -7.96 -3.38 18.03
CA LEU A 291 -6.98 -4.43 17.80
C LEU A 291 -6.89 -5.39 19.00
N THR A 292 -6.41 -6.59 18.72
CA THR A 292 -6.09 -7.62 19.70
C THR A 292 -4.75 -8.26 19.38
N ILE A 293 -4.05 -8.70 20.40
CA ILE A 293 -2.79 -9.44 20.26
C ILE A 293 -3.08 -10.91 20.62
N GLY A 294 -2.73 -11.78 19.68
CA GLY A 294 -3.03 -13.20 19.82
C GLY A 294 -1.99 -14.08 19.15
N ARG A 295 -2.34 -15.31 18.96
CA ARG A 295 -1.51 -16.34 18.31
C ARG A 295 -2.37 -17.26 17.44
N ILE A 296 -1.73 -17.98 16.54
CA ILE A 296 -2.39 -19.02 15.75
C ILE A 296 -2.60 -20.24 16.65
N ASP A 297 -3.82 -20.72 16.72
CA ASP A 297 -4.34 -21.94 17.36
C ASP A 297 -4.18 -22.00 18.90
N SER A 298 -3.05 -21.60 19.48
CA SER A 298 -2.78 -21.79 20.92
C SER A 298 -1.78 -20.79 21.47
N VAL A 299 -1.60 -20.80 22.78
CA VAL A 299 -0.61 -19.98 23.51
C VAL A 299 0.83 -20.15 23.01
N THR A 300 1.17 -21.27 22.42
CA THR A 300 2.51 -21.55 21.84
C THR A 300 2.56 -21.30 20.33
N GLY A 301 1.46 -20.92 19.72
CA GLY A 301 1.38 -20.68 18.28
C GLY A 301 2.09 -19.44 17.80
N THR A 302 2.11 -19.23 16.50
CA THR A 302 2.75 -18.09 15.84
C THR A 302 2.11 -16.77 16.32
N PRO A 303 2.92 -15.81 16.80
CA PRO A 303 2.41 -14.52 17.24
C PRO A 303 1.79 -13.73 16.08
N ILE A 304 0.63 -13.18 16.31
CA ILE A 304 -0.07 -12.28 15.38
C ILE A 304 -0.74 -11.14 16.15
N MET A 305 -0.95 -10.04 15.48
CA MET A 305 -1.89 -9.01 15.90
C MET A 305 -3.05 -8.99 14.91
N VAL A 306 -4.25 -8.75 15.37
CA VAL A 306 -5.43 -8.61 14.53
C VAL A 306 -6.08 -7.27 14.81
N SER A 307 -6.36 -6.48 13.79
CA SER A 307 -7.17 -5.27 13.88
C SER A 307 -8.48 -5.46 13.12
N ARG A 308 -9.59 -4.95 13.68
CA ARG A 308 -10.87 -4.93 12.98
C ARG A 308 -10.97 -3.65 12.15
N THR A 309 -10.22 -3.68 11.07
CA THR A 309 -10.06 -2.62 10.07
C THR A 309 -10.11 -3.22 8.66
N GLY A 310 -10.22 -2.39 7.63
CA GLY A 310 -10.21 -2.83 6.24
C GLY A 310 -10.47 -1.71 5.24
N TYR A 311 -10.34 -2.05 3.96
CA TYR A 311 -10.42 -1.10 2.85
C TYR A 311 -11.40 -1.58 1.76
N THR A 312 -12.49 -2.22 2.16
CA THR A 312 -13.42 -2.88 1.23
C THR A 312 -14.89 -2.47 1.41
N GLY A 313 -15.23 -1.86 2.54
CA GLY A 313 -16.63 -1.61 2.91
C GLY A 313 -17.36 -2.83 3.47
N GLU A 314 -16.66 -3.95 3.66
CA GLU A 314 -17.20 -5.17 4.29
C GLU A 314 -16.74 -5.32 5.73
N LEU A 315 -17.42 -6.22 6.48
CA LEU A 315 -16.84 -6.77 7.69
C LEU A 315 -15.45 -7.31 7.39
N GLY A 316 -14.46 -6.95 8.19
CA GLY A 316 -13.12 -7.38 7.90
C GLY A 316 -12.13 -7.16 9.02
N PHE A 317 -11.02 -7.86 8.87
CA PHE A 317 -9.91 -7.86 9.80
C PHE A 317 -8.59 -7.80 9.04
N GLU A 318 -7.59 -7.21 9.66
CA GLU A 318 -6.21 -7.26 9.16
C GLU A 318 -5.36 -8.05 10.14
N ILE A 319 -4.59 -9.01 9.61
CA ILE A 319 -3.67 -9.84 10.39
C ILE A 319 -2.25 -9.36 10.13
N TRP A 320 -1.57 -9.02 11.20
CA TRP A 320 -0.22 -8.46 11.22
C TRP A 320 0.75 -9.50 11.77
N CYS A 321 1.83 -9.76 11.06
CA CYS A 321 2.83 -10.74 11.46
C CYS A 321 4.25 -10.33 11.03
N HIS A 322 5.25 -11.01 11.55
CA HIS A 322 6.61 -10.89 11.03
C HIS A 322 6.68 -11.57 9.64
N PRO A 323 7.43 -11.02 8.65
CA PRO A 323 7.53 -11.59 7.30
C PRO A 323 7.90 -13.08 7.24
N LYS A 324 8.72 -13.56 8.19
CA LYS A 324 9.08 -14.98 8.28
C LYS A 324 7.89 -15.91 8.54
N ASP A 325 6.85 -15.38 9.18
CA ASP A 325 5.67 -16.13 9.60
C ASP A 325 4.52 -15.98 8.57
N ALA A 326 4.69 -15.13 7.56
CA ALA A 326 3.66 -14.81 6.58
C ALA A 326 3.12 -16.04 5.84
N GLY A 327 3.99 -16.99 5.49
CA GLY A 327 3.58 -18.25 4.86
C GLY A 327 2.64 -19.08 5.73
N THR A 328 2.91 -19.18 7.03
CA THR A 328 2.08 -19.88 8.02
C THR A 328 0.72 -19.19 8.18
N VAL A 329 0.72 -17.86 8.30
CA VAL A 329 -0.50 -17.07 8.40
C VAL A 329 -1.38 -17.26 7.16
N TRP A 330 -0.79 -17.17 5.96
CA TRP A 330 -1.51 -17.38 4.70
C TRP A 330 -2.16 -18.75 4.63
N ASP A 331 -1.39 -19.82 4.89
CA ASP A 331 -1.89 -21.19 4.82
C ASP A 331 -3.04 -21.39 5.81
N LYS A 332 -2.92 -20.85 7.01
CA LYS A 332 -3.95 -20.99 8.04
C LYS A 332 -5.25 -20.28 7.68
N VAL A 333 -5.15 -19.07 7.11
CA VAL A 333 -6.33 -18.33 6.60
C VAL A 333 -7.04 -19.13 5.50
N PHE A 334 -6.29 -19.67 4.53
CA PHE A 334 -6.88 -20.47 3.45
C PHE A 334 -7.46 -21.81 3.93
N GLU A 335 -6.78 -22.50 4.84
CA GLU A 335 -7.29 -23.71 5.48
C GLU A 335 -8.64 -23.44 6.18
N SER A 336 -8.67 -22.43 7.05
CA SER A 336 -9.85 -22.07 7.83
C SER A 336 -10.97 -21.48 6.98
N GLY A 337 -10.63 -20.85 5.85
CA GLY A 337 -11.57 -20.24 4.90
C GLY A 337 -12.08 -21.18 3.81
N LYS A 338 -11.58 -22.42 3.75
CA LYS A 338 -11.90 -23.36 2.65
C LYS A 338 -13.40 -23.63 2.50
N GLU A 339 -14.10 -23.87 3.58
CA GLU A 339 -15.56 -24.11 3.54
C GLU A 339 -16.36 -22.88 3.08
N PHE A 340 -15.83 -21.68 3.31
CA PHE A 340 -16.39 -20.40 2.86
C PHE A 340 -15.94 -20.03 1.44
N LYS A 341 -15.19 -20.91 0.77
CA LYS A 341 -14.63 -20.65 -0.57
C LYS A 341 -13.85 -19.34 -0.65
N ILE A 342 -13.03 -19.06 0.38
CA ILE A 342 -12.18 -17.87 0.44
C ILE A 342 -11.35 -17.71 -0.84
N SER A 343 -11.25 -16.51 -1.37
CA SER A 343 -10.52 -16.16 -2.57
C SER A 343 -9.38 -15.19 -2.27
N PRO A 344 -8.24 -15.28 -2.95
CA PRO A 344 -7.31 -14.17 -2.94
C PRO A 344 -7.91 -12.98 -3.70
N LEU A 345 -7.48 -11.76 -3.38
CA LEU A 345 -7.93 -10.54 -4.04
C LEU A 345 -6.72 -9.66 -4.35
N GLY A 346 -6.59 -9.27 -5.62
CA GLY A 346 -5.55 -8.38 -6.10
C GLY A 346 -5.97 -6.91 -6.10
N LEU A 347 -5.02 -6.03 -6.47
CA LEU A 347 -5.21 -4.59 -6.40
C LEU A 347 -6.32 -4.08 -7.34
N GLU A 348 -6.53 -4.72 -8.50
CA GLU A 348 -7.59 -4.36 -9.43
C GLU A 348 -8.98 -4.51 -8.80
N ALA A 349 -9.25 -5.65 -8.16
CA ALA A 349 -10.51 -5.88 -7.46
C ALA A 349 -10.61 -5.06 -6.15
N LEU A 350 -9.48 -4.79 -5.48
CA LEU A 350 -9.44 -3.93 -4.31
C LEU A 350 -9.86 -2.50 -4.67
N ASP A 351 -9.41 -2.00 -5.82
CA ASP A 351 -9.82 -0.69 -6.33
C ASP A 351 -11.33 -0.63 -6.59
N MET A 352 -11.91 -1.69 -7.15
CA MET A 352 -13.35 -1.77 -7.37
C MET A 352 -14.15 -1.67 -6.05
N VAL A 353 -13.79 -2.45 -5.03
CA VAL A 353 -14.55 -2.49 -3.77
C VAL A 353 -14.37 -1.22 -2.95
N ARG A 354 -13.18 -0.57 -2.99
CA ARG A 354 -12.94 0.69 -2.28
C ARG A 354 -13.73 1.85 -2.88
N ILE A 355 -13.86 1.92 -4.23
CA ILE A 355 -14.63 2.95 -4.93
C ILE A 355 -16.10 2.87 -4.52
N GLU A 356 -16.70 1.69 -4.52
CA GLU A 356 -18.07 1.49 -4.04
C GLU A 356 -18.27 1.92 -2.60
N ALA A 357 -17.28 1.64 -1.74
CA ALA A 357 -17.27 2.01 -0.33
C ALA A 357 -16.93 3.49 -0.09
N GLY A 358 -16.67 4.28 -1.15
CA GLY A 358 -16.31 5.69 -1.05
C GLY A 358 -15.01 5.95 -0.31
N LEU A 359 -14.06 5.00 -0.35
CA LEU A 359 -12.75 5.11 0.30
C LEU A 359 -11.75 5.76 -0.65
N ILE A 360 -11.05 6.75 -0.14
CA ILE A 360 -10.12 7.58 -0.92
C ILE A 360 -8.76 6.91 -1.07
N PHE A 361 -8.03 7.27 -2.13
CA PHE A 361 -6.70 6.78 -2.44
C PHE A 361 -5.79 7.95 -2.87
N TYR A 362 -4.57 8.00 -2.32
CA TYR A 362 -3.58 9.03 -2.66
C TYR A 362 -3.23 9.00 -4.16
N GLY A 363 -3.16 10.18 -4.78
CA GLY A 363 -2.93 10.33 -6.22
C GLY A 363 -4.20 10.23 -7.08
N TYR A 364 -5.33 9.85 -6.47
CA TYR A 364 -6.66 9.81 -7.13
C TYR A 364 -7.61 10.85 -6.51
N GLU A 365 -8.14 10.58 -5.33
CA GLU A 365 -9.09 11.48 -4.65
C GLU A 365 -8.40 12.65 -3.98
N PHE A 366 -7.15 12.51 -3.59
CA PHE A 366 -6.36 13.58 -2.97
C PHE A 366 -4.87 13.49 -3.32
N ASP A 367 -4.20 14.60 -3.13
CA ASP A 367 -2.76 14.83 -3.29
C ASP A 367 -2.29 15.87 -2.24
N ASP A 368 -1.05 16.33 -2.38
CA ASP A 368 -0.44 17.36 -1.51
C ASP A 368 -1.03 18.77 -1.65
N LYS A 369 -2.06 18.96 -2.50
CA LYS A 369 -2.79 20.21 -2.73
C LYS A 369 -4.24 20.15 -2.24
N THR A 370 -4.66 18.99 -1.77
CA THR A 370 -6.04 18.71 -1.37
C THR A 370 -6.15 18.71 0.15
N ASP A 371 -7.18 19.36 0.69
CA ASP A 371 -7.44 19.31 2.13
C ASP A 371 -8.44 18.18 2.49
N PRO A 372 -8.57 17.80 3.78
CA PRO A 372 -9.48 16.73 4.20
C PRO A 372 -10.96 16.98 3.92
N PHE A 373 -11.40 18.24 3.81
CA PHE A 373 -12.80 18.56 3.51
C PHE A 373 -13.09 18.36 2.03
N GLU A 374 -12.17 18.78 1.15
CA GLU A 374 -12.22 18.50 -0.28
C GLU A 374 -12.17 17.00 -0.57
N ALA A 375 -11.32 16.26 0.16
CA ALA A 375 -11.16 14.81 0.01
C ALA A 375 -12.35 14.00 0.58
N GLY A 376 -13.33 14.64 1.19
CA GLY A 376 -14.51 13.97 1.77
C GLY A 376 -14.27 13.31 3.13
N ILE A 377 -13.12 13.51 3.75
CA ILE A 377 -12.76 12.97 5.08
C ILE A 377 -12.75 14.04 6.18
N GLY A 378 -13.49 15.13 6.00
CA GLY A 378 -13.59 16.21 6.97
C GLY A 378 -14.05 15.77 8.37
N PHE A 379 -14.67 14.59 8.51
CA PHE A 379 -15.02 13.98 9.79
C PHE A 379 -13.76 13.60 10.63
N THR A 380 -12.59 13.53 10.01
CA THR A 380 -11.30 13.30 10.70
C THR A 380 -10.77 14.56 11.35
N VAL A 381 -11.37 15.72 11.09
CA VAL A 381 -10.93 17.05 11.57
C VAL A 381 -11.91 17.61 12.59
N PRO A 382 -11.85 17.18 13.86
CA PRO A 382 -12.81 17.55 14.89
C PRO A 382 -12.51 18.92 15.52
N LEU A 383 -12.55 20.00 14.72
CA LEU A 383 -12.18 21.37 15.12
C LEU A 383 -12.91 21.87 16.37
N LYS A 384 -14.14 21.37 16.65
CA LYS A 384 -14.93 21.78 17.80
C LYS A 384 -14.56 21.06 19.11
N THR A 385 -13.94 19.87 19.01
CA THR A 385 -13.74 18.98 20.17
C THR A 385 -12.27 18.64 20.41
N LYS A 386 -11.37 19.04 19.53
CA LYS A 386 -9.92 19.00 19.71
C LYS A 386 -9.44 20.41 20.03
N GLU A 387 -9.31 20.71 21.32
CA GLU A 387 -8.87 22.01 21.81
C GLU A 387 -7.38 22.25 21.56
N ASP A 388 -6.57 21.20 21.71
CA ASP A 388 -5.14 21.25 21.46
C ASP A 388 -4.83 21.81 20.06
N ASP A 389 -3.73 22.53 19.97
CA ASP A 389 -3.19 22.93 18.70
C ASP A 389 -2.61 21.73 17.91
N PHE A 390 -2.70 21.80 16.60
CA PHE A 390 -2.13 20.81 15.69
C PHE A 390 -1.79 21.46 14.34
N ILE A 391 -0.90 20.82 13.59
CA ILE A 391 -0.40 21.34 12.32
C ILE A 391 -1.55 21.58 11.34
N GLY A 392 -1.62 22.78 10.78
CA GLY A 392 -2.63 23.19 9.81
C GLY A 392 -3.98 23.60 10.40
N LYS A 393 -4.17 23.61 11.73
CA LYS A 393 -5.47 23.88 12.36
C LYS A 393 -6.11 25.19 11.90
N GLU A 394 -5.36 26.30 11.89
CA GLU A 394 -5.87 27.61 11.49
C GLU A 394 -6.32 27.62 10.01
N GLU A 395 -5.51 27.07 9.13
CA GLU A 395 -5.85 26.96 7.71
C GLU A 395 -7.02 26.02 7.47
N LEU A 396 -7.12 24.92 8.19
CA LEU A 396 -8.26 24.01 8.11
C LEU A 396 -9.57 24.67 8.57
N ILE A 397 -9.51 25.59 9.54
CA ILE A 397 -10.67 26.41 9.93
C ILE A 397 -11.10 27.31 8.75
N LYS A 398 -10.15 27.98 8.10
CA LYS A 398 -10.44 28.86 6.94
C LYS A 398 -11.02 28.07 5.77
N ARG A 399 -10.41 26.93 5.41
CA ARG A 399 -10.86 26.04 4.33
C ARG A 399 -12.23 25.45 4.58
N LYS A 400 -12.53 25.05 5.83
CA LYS A 400 -13.86 24.58 6.21
C LYS A 400 -14.94 25.64 6.02
N ASN A 401 -14.63 26.90 6.33
CA ASN A 401 -15.57 28.00 6.22
C ASN A 401 -15.72 28.54 4.80
N ASN A 402 -14.75 28.25 3.92
CA ASN A 402 -14.76 28.67 2.52
C ASN A 402 -14.31 27.54 1.58
N PRO A 403 -15.07 26.44 1.50
CA PRO A 403 -14.71 25.30 0.66
C PRO A 403 -14.81 25.68 -0.81
N GLN A 404 -13.80 25.30 -1.60
CA GLN A 404 -13.77 25.58 -3.05
C GLN A 404 -14.23 24.37 -3.85
N LYS A 405 -13.81 23.18 -3.45
CA LYS A 405 -14.13 21.92 -4.10
C LYS A 405 -14.63 20.90 -3.08
N LYS A 406 -15.27 19.86 -3.59
CA LYS A 406 -15.80 18.78 -2.78
C LYS A 406 -15.75 17.46 -3.57
N LEU A 407 -15.41 16.39 -2.90
CA LEU A 407 -15.59 15.04 -3.43
C LEU A 407 -17.07 14.66 -3.40
N VAL A 408 -17.61 14.20 -4.53
CA VAL A 408 -18.99 13.75 -4.69
C VAL A 408 -19.03 12.40 -5.41
N GLY A 409 -20.11 11.65 -5.23
CA GLY A 409 -20.43 10.48 -6.02
C GLY A 409 -21.21 10.84 -7.28
N LEU A 410 -20.89 10.18 -8.39
CA LEU A 410 -21.64 10.28 -9.64
C LEU A 410 -22.20 8.92 -10.04
N GLU A 411 -23.41 8.92 -10.59
CA GLU A 411 -24.01 7.81 -11.33
C GLU A 411 -24.12 8.23 -12.80
N LEU A 412 -23.49 7.44 -13.69
CA LEU A 412 -23.45 7.70 -15.13
C LEU A 412 -24.54 6.93 -15.85
N VAL A 413 -25.10 7.55 -16.88
CA VAL A 413 -26.08 6.91 -17.77
C VAL A 413 -25.36 6.03 -18.79
N GLY A 414 -25.89 4.81 -19.03
CA GLY A 414 -25.35 3.88 -20.03
C GLY A 414 -24.29 2.92 -19.48
N HIS A 415 -23.57 2.27 -20.41
CA HIS A 415 -22.69 1.15 -20.08
C HIS A 415 -21.20 1.51 -20.07
N GLU A 416 -20.85 2.74 -20.39
CA GLU A 416 -19.46 3.19 -20.46
C GLU A 416 -19.02 3.84 -19.16
N PRO A 417 -18.02 3.27 -18.45
CA PRO A 417 -17.54 3.85 -17.21
C PRO A 417 -16.72 5.12 -17.44
N ALA A 418 -16.72 6.01 -16.47
CA ALA A 418 -15.73 7.07 -16.39
C ALA A 418 -14.38 6.52 -15.96
N VAL A 419 -13.32 7.20 -16.35
CA VAL A 419 -11.94 6.91 -15.93
C VAL A 419 -11.32 8.15 -15.28
N THR A 420 -10.31 7.93 -14.47
CA THR A 420 -9.53 9.00 -13.82
C THR A 420 -9.07 10.03 -14.85
N GLY A 421 -9.25 11.31 -14.52
CA GLY A 421 -8.89 12.44 -15.39
C GLY A 421 -10.00 12.88 -16.35
N ASN A 422 -11.07 12.11 -16.55
CA ASN A 422 -12.22 12.60 -17.33
C ASN A 422 -12.78 13.88 -16.71
N THR A 423 -13.09 14.87 -17.55
CA THR A 423 -13.58 16.18 -17.13
C THR A 423 -15.08 16.15 -16.86
N VAL A 424 -15.55 16.91 -15.89
CA VAL A 424 -16.99 17.04 -15.58
C VAL A 424 -17.45 18.44 -15.92
N HIS A 425 -18.59 18.52 -16.60
CA HIS A 425 -19.11 19.75 -17.18
C HIS A 425 -20.56 20.04 -16.83
N ILE A 426 -20.90 21.33 -16.82
CA ILE A 426 -22.27 21.84 -16.91
C ILE A 426 -22.29 22.81 -18.10
N GLY A 427 -23.01 22.44 -19.15
CA GLY A 427 -22.96 23.15 -20.42
C GLY A 427 -21.54 23.16 -20.99
N ARG A 428 -20.97 24.36 -21.26
CA ARG A 428 -19.59 24.50 -21.78
C ARG A 428 -18.53 24.59 -20.68
N GLY A 429 -18.95 24.83 -19.44
CA GLY A 429 -17.99 25.03 -18.33
C GLY A 429 -17.53 23.71 -17.73
N GLN A 430 -16.21 23.54 -17.57
CA GLN A 430 -15.65 22.47 -16.76
C GLN A 430 -15.83 22.84 -15.28
N VAL A 431 -16.45 21.94 -14.52
CA VAL A 431 -16.77 22.13 -13.10
C VAL A 431 -16.10 21.12 -12.17
N GLY A 432 -15.50 20.06 -12.74
CA GLY A 432 -14.86 19.02 -11.94
C GLY A 432 -14.02 18.07 -12.76
N VAL A 433 -13.45 17.06 -12.07
CA VAL A 433 -12.62 15.99 -12.64
C VAL A 433 -12.95 14.68 -11.95
N ILE A 434 -13.08 13.61 -12.72
CA ILE A 434 -13.23 12.25 -12.20
C ILE A 434 -11.91 11.81 -11.56
N THR A 435 -11.99 11.37 -10.33
CA THR A 435 -10.84 10.82 -9.59
C THR A 435 -10.76 9.30 -9.72
N SER A 436 -11.91 8.63 -9.65
CA SER A 436 -12.02 7.18 -9.83
C SER A 436 -13.38 6.84 -10.43
N GLY A 437 -13.46 5.78 -11.22
CA GLY A 437 -14.72 5.33 -11.80
C GLY A 437 -14.71 3.86 -12.20
N MET A 438 -15.88 3.21 -12.15
CA MET A 438 -16.04 1.80 -12.44
C MET A 438 -17.49 1.44 -12.78
N LEU A 439 -17.64 0.26 -13.40
CA LEU A 439 -18.94 -0.42 -13.44
C LEU A 439 -19.11 -1.27 -12.17
N SER A 440 -19.96 -0.82 -11.25
CA SER A 440 -20.32 -1.59 -10.06
C SER A 440 -21.20 -2.78 -10.47
N LYS A 441 -20.71 -3.99 -10.20
CA LYS A 441 -21.48 -5.21 -10.46
C LYS A 441 -22.59 -5.42 -9.42
N THR A 442 -22.33 -5.04 -8.16
CA THR A 442 -23.33 -5.14 -7.08
C THR A 442 -24.51 -4.20 -7.31
N LEU A 443 -24.25 -2.98 -7.76
CA LEU A 443 -25.28 -1.98 -8.01
C LEU A 443 -25.83 -2.01 -9.45
N ASN A 444 -25.14 -2.72 -10.35
CA ASN A 444 -25.39 -2.72 -11.79
C ASN A 444 -25.47 -1.32 -12.41
N LYS A 445 -24.51 -0.45 -12.00
CA LYS A 445 -24.45 0.96 -12.40
C LYS A 445 -23.01 1.38 -12.63
N ASN A 446 -22.82 2.31 -13.57
CA ASN A 446 -21.57 3.03 -13.68
C ASN A 446 -21.52 4.12 -12.62
N ILE A 447 -20.54 4.04 -11.74
CA ILE A 447 -20.31 4.97 -10.64
C ILE A 447 -18.94 5.61 -10.75
N ALA A 448 -18.81 6.82 -10.22
CA ALA A 448 -17.54 7.52 -10.16
C ALA A 448 -17.44 8.44 -8.95
N LEU A 449 -16.23 8.61 -8.45
CA LEU A 449 -15.87 9.67 -7.53
C LEU A 449 -15.37 10.87 -8.34
N CYS A 450 -15.81 12.07 -7.97
CA CYS A 450 -15.51 13.29 -8.69
C CYS A 450 -15.19 14.42 -7.71
N ARG A 451 -14.09 15.12 -7.94
CA ARG A 451 -13.78 16.37 -7.25
C ARG A 451 -14.35 17.52 -8.07
N ILE A 452 -15.39 18.17 -7.53
CA ILE A 452 -16.19 19.20 -8.22
C ILE A 452 -16.22 20.53 -7.45
N ASP A 453 -16.40 21.63 -8.14
CA ASP A 453 -16.60 22.95 -7.51
C ASP A 453 -17.81 22.91 -6.57
N VAL A 454 -17.66 23.44 -5.36
CA VAL A 454 -18.65 23.29 -4.28
C VAL A 454 -20.04 23.84 -4.65
N LYS A 455 -20.10 24.89 -5.46
CA LYS A 455 -21.37 25.51 -5.93
C LYS A 455 -22.22 24.58 -6.81
N HIS A 456 -21.64 23.51 -7.33
CA HIS A 456 -22.28 22.50 -8.16
C HIS A 456 -22.42 21.13 -7.49
N ALA A 457 -21.99 21.00 -6.22
CA ALA A 457 -21.86 19.72 -5.52
C ALA A 457 -23.15 19.22 -4.85
N GLU A 458 -24.32 19.82 -5.17
CA GLU A 458 -25.60 19.43 -4.59
C GLU A 458 -26.06 18.07 -5.14
N ILE A 459 -26.54 17.19 -4.23
CA ILE A 459 -27.10 15.90 -4.62
C ILE A 459 -28.33 16.13 -5.50
N GLY A 460 -28.39 15.40 -6.61
CA GLY A 460 -29.44 15.50 -7.60
C GLY A 460 -29.08 16.36 -8.81
N ASN A 461 -28.02 17.16 -8.74
CA ASN A 461 -27.60 17.97 -9.91
C ASN A 461 -27.13 17.04 -11.04
N GLU A 462 -27.51 17.45 -12.26
CA GLU A 462 -27.11 16.80 -13.50
C GLU A 462 -25.81 17.42 -14.02
N VAL A 463 -24.91 16.57 -14.45
CA VAL A 463 -23.62 16.94 -15.03
C VAL A 463 -23.30 16.05 -16.23
N GLU A 464 -22.29 16.39 -16.99
CA GLU A 464 -21.81 15.59 -18.11
C GLU A 464 -20.34 15.22 -17.93
N VAL A 465 -20.00 13.95 -18.11
CA VAL A 465 -18.62 13.47 -18.10
C VAL A 465 -18.05 13.51 -19.50
N GLY A 466 -17.03 14.33 -19.73
CA GLY A 466 -16.32 14.45 -20.99
C GLY A 466 -15.26 13.37 -21.11
N LYS A 467 -15.33 12.54 -22.13
CA LYS A 467 -14.31 11.51 -22.42
C LYS A 467 -13.08 12.14 -23.06
N MET A 468 -11.91 11.66 -22.66
CA MET A 468 -10.62 12.09 -23.21
C MET A 468 -10.17 11.19 -24.37
N ASP A 469 -11.10 10.72 -25.17
CA ASP A 469 -10.88 9.79 -26.29
C ASP A 469 -10.73 10.50 -27.65
N GLY A 470 -10.69 11.82 -27.67
CA GLY A 470 -10.61 12.65 -28.89
C GLY A 470 -11.93 12.87 -29.64
N HIS A 471 -13.03 12.23 -29.21
CA HIS A 471 -14.32 12.31 -29.89
C HIS A 471 -15.30 13.32 -29.30
N GLN A 472 -14.86 14.12 -28.32
CA GLN A 472 -15.71 15.10 -27.60
C GLN A 472 -17.01 14.51 -27.04
N LYS A 473 -17.03 13.20 -26.80
CA LYS A 473 -18.19 12.50 -26.26
C LYS A 473 -18.44 12.93 -24.82
N ARG A 474 -19.71 13.20 -24.50
CA ARG A 474 -20.18 13.49 -23.16
C ARG A 474 -21.19 12.46 -22.71
N ILE A 475 -21.03 11.95 -21.49
CA ILE A 475 -21.92 10.98 -20.87
C ILE A 475 -22.71 11.70 -19.78
N PRO A 476 -24.05 11.71 -19.85
CA PRO A 476 -24.88 12.28 -18.79
C PRO A 476 -24.62 11.54 -17.46
N ALA A 477 -24.56 12.29 -16.38
CA ALA A 477 -24.39 11.78 -15.06
C ALA A 477 -25.16 12.63 -14.04
N LYS A 478 -25.40 12.04 -12.87
CA LYS A 478 -26.08 12.70 -11.75
C LYS A 478 -25.27 12.59 -10.48
N ILE A 479 -25.22 13.67 -9.71
CA ILE A 479 -24.61 13.65 -8.38
C ILE A 479 -25.51 12.86 -7.43
N VAL A 480 -24.93 11.84 -6.80
CA VAL A 480 -25.62 10.93 -5.89
C VAL A 480 -24.91 10.87 -4.54
N PRO A 481 -25.61 10.46 -3.48
CA PRO A 481 -24.97 10.16 -2.19
C PRO A 481 -23.90 9.08 -2.33
N PHE A 482 -22.81 9.19 -1.55
CA PHE A 482 -21.84 8.13 -1.38
C PHE A 482 -21.43 8.01 0.11
N PRO A 483 -20.97 6.87 0.60
CA PRO A 483 -20.63 5.63 -0.13
C PRO A 483 -21.79 5.09 -0.95
N PHE A 484 -21.49 4.54 -2.14
CA PHE A 484 -22.50 3.92 -3.01
C PHE A 484 -23.00 2.60 -2.43
N TYR A 485 -22.10 1.87 -1.77
CA TYR A 485 -22.33 0.58 -1.14
C TYR A 485 -22.35 0.75 0.38
N ASP A 486 -23.34 0.19 1.05
CA ASP A 486 -23.55 0.27 2.51
C ASP A 486 -23.35 1.69 3.09
N PRO A 487 -24.13 2.70 2.64
CA PRO A 487 -23.94 4.09 3.06
C PRO A 487 -24.08 4.30 4.56
N GLN A 488 -24.79 3.40 5.25
CA GLN A 488 -24.97 3.44 6.72
C GLN A 488 -23.87 2.69 7.46
N LYS A 489 -22.94 2.03 6.75
CA LYS A 489 -21.82 1.26 7.31
C LYS A 489 -22.28 0.15 8.27
N THR A 490 -23.39 -0.52 7.95
CA THR A 490 -23.95 -1.62 8.73
C THR A 490 -23.11 -2.87 8.62
N LYS A 491 -22.55 -3.14 7.44
CA LYS A 491 -21.74 -4.33 7.16
C LYS A 491 -20.37 -4.29 7.87
N VAL A 492 -19.67 -3.18 7.79
CA VAL A 492 -18.36 -3.05 8.47
C VAL A 492 -18.48 -3.10 9.99
N ARG A 493 -19.67 -2.81 10.52
CA ARG A 493 -19.97 -2.81 11.96
C ARG A 493 -20.62 -4.11 12.46
N ALA A 494 -20.98 -5.01 11.55
CA ALA A 494 -21.65 -6.27 11.87
C ALA A 494 -20.89 -7.16 12.85
#